data_9251a6866d747b329e35b0d28186775f
#
_entry.id   9251a6866d747b329e35b0d28186775f
#
_cell.length_a   1.000
_cell.length_b   1.000
_cell.length_c   1.000
_cell.angle_alpha   90.00
_cell.angle_beta   90.00
_cell.angle_gamma   90.00
#
_symmetry.space_group_name_H-M   'P 1'
#
loop_
_entity.id
_entity.type
_entity.pdbx_description
1 polymer ?
#
loop_
_entity_poly.entity_id
_entity_poly.type
_entity_poly.pdbx_seq_one_letter_code
_entity_poly.pdbx_strand_id
1 'polypeptide(L)'
;MSEPAKVLIIDDSAVARQTLKNILSEDPELEVVGTAPDALIALKKISELNPDVLTLDVQMPKMDGLTFLERLMKSRPMPVVMVSSYTQEGSETAMRSLELGAVDII
;
A
#
# COMPACT_ATOMS: atom_id res chain seq x y z
N MET A 1 13.35 22.63 3.37
CA MET A 1 12.70 21.70 2.46
C MET A 1 12.72 20.29 3.03
N SER A 2 11.59 19.66 3.02
CA SER A 2 11.49 18.28 3.51
C SER A 2 11.94 17.30 2.43
N GLU A 3 12.41 16.15 2.86
CA GLU A 3 12.73 15.06 1.94
C GLU A 3 11.44 14.48 1.36
N PRO A 4 11.50 13.87 0.16
CA PRO A 4 10.33 13.19 -0.40
C PRO A 4 9.83 12.08 0.52
N ALA A 5 8.52 11.87 0.55
CA ALA A 5 7.94 10.74 1.25
C ALA A 5 8.28 9.45 0.52
N LYS A 6 8.75 8.45 1.25
CA LYS A 6 9.13 7.16 0.68
C LYS A 6 7.91 6.26 0.58
N VAL A 7 7.62 5.80 -0.62
CA VAL A 7 6.44 4.98 -0.92
C VAL A 7 6.85 3.57 -1.29
N LEU A 8 6.22 2.58 -0.68
CA LEU A 8 6.33 1.18 -1.09
C LEU A 8 4.98 0.77 -1.69
N ILE A 9 5.01 0.26 -2.91
CA ILE A 9 3.81 -0.17 -3.64
C ILE A 9 3.64 -1.69 -3.47
N ILE A 10 2.51 -2.11 -2.93
CA ILE A 10 2.20 -3.53 -2.70
C ILE A 10 0.99 -3.90 -3.55
N ASP A 11 1.21 -4.71 -4.58
CA ASP A 11 0.19 -5.11 -5.54
C ASP A 11 0.66 -6.37 -6.27
N ASP A 12 -0.24 -7.33 -6.46
CA ASP A 12 0.12 -8.58 -7.15
C ASP A 12 0.24 -8.44 -8.67
N SER A 13 -0.29 -7.36 -9.23
CA SER A 13 -0.22 -7.10 -10.66
C SER A 13 1.03 -6.33 -11.04
N ALA A 14 1.86 -6.92 -11.90
CA ALA A 14 3.06 -6.24 -12.39
C ALA A 14 2.71 -4.95 -13.15
N VAL A 15 1.62 -4.97 -13.91
CA VAL A 15 1.16 -3.78 -14.65
C VAL A 15 0.73 -2.69 -13.68
N ALA A 16 -0.04 -3.04 -12.65
CA ALA A 16 -0.47 -2.06 -11.66
C ALA A 16 0.73 -1.46 -10.91
N ARG A 17 1.71 -2.28 -10.52
CA ARG A 17 2.91 -1.78 -9.85
C ARG A 17 3.66 -0.79 -10.72
N GLN A 18 3.84 -1.12 -12.00
CA GLN A 18 4.56 -0.23 -12.93
C GLN A 18 3.80 1.07 -13.18
N THR A 19 2.48 0.96 -13.35
CA THR A 19 1.63 2.13 -13.58
C THR A 19 1.67 3.08 -12.39
N LEU A 20 1.49 2.55 -11.17
CA LEU A 20 1.55 3.37 -9.96
C LEU A 20 2.92 3.99 -9.77
N LYS A 21 3.98 3.21 -10.02
CA LYS A 21 5.34 3.72 -9.91
C LYS A 21 5.56 4.91 -10.85
N ASN A 22 5.11 4.79 -12.09
CA ASN A 22 5.25 5.87 -13.07
C ASN A 22 4.47 7.12 -12.64
N ILE A 23 3.23 6.95 -12.21
CA ILE A 23 2.38 8.07 -11.78
C ILE A 23 2.95 8.75 -10.56
N LEU A 24 3.30 7.99 -9.53
CA LEU A 24 3.81 8.57 -8.28
C LEU A 24 5.17 9.20 -8.45
N SER A 25 5.99 8.68 -9.37
CA SER A 25 7.33 9.22 -9.60
C SER A 25 7.32 10.57 -10.31
N GLU A 26 6.17 10.99 -10.84
CA GLU A 26 6.03 12.33 -11.44
C GLU A 26 5.95 13.43 -10.37
N ASP A 27 5.62 13.07 -9.13
CA ASP A 27 5.51 14.02 -8.04
C ASP A 27 6.86 14.13 -7.32
N PRO A 28 7.52 15.30 -7.32
CA PRO A 28 8.81 15.45 -6.65
C PRO A 28 8.74 15.31 -5.12
N GLU A 29 7.55 15.34 -4.54
CA GLU A 29 7.36 15.11 -3.10
C GLU A 29 7.28 13.64 -2.73
N LEU A 30 7.27 12.75 -3.72
CA LEU A 30 7.19 11.31 -3.51
C LEU A 30 8.39 10.60 -4.11
N GLU A 31 8.85 9.57 -3.41
CA GLU A 31 9.92 8.70 -3.91
C GLU A 31 9.46 7.25 -3.78
N VAL A 32 9.28 6.56 -4.89
CA VAL A 32 8.97 5.12 -4.85
C VAL A 32 10.24 4.36 -4.56
N VAL A 33 10.36 3.86 -3.33
CA VAL A 33 11.59 3.16 -2.89
C VAL A 33 11.56 1.67 -3.22
N GLY A 34 10.41 1.12 -3.55
CA GLY A 34 10.30 -0.26 -3.94
C GLY A 34 8.88 -0.69 -4.25
N THR A 35 8.75 -1.91 -4.71
CA THR A 35 7.47 -2.54 -4.99
C THR A 35 7.48 -3.96 -4.45
N ALA A 36 6.32 -4.52 -4.11
CA ALA A 36 6.21 -5.88 -3.61
C ALA A 36 4.98 -6.55 -4.22
N PRO A 37 5.10 -7.81 -4.69
CA PRO A 37 3.97 -8.52 -5.31
C PRO A 37 3.06 -9.22 -4.30
N ASP A 38 3.48 -9.34 -3.05
CA ASP A 38 2.68 -9.99 -2.02
C ASP A 38 3.07 -9.52 -0.62
N ALA A 39 2.31 -9.97 0.37
CA ALA A 39 2.48 -9.54 1.75
C ALA A 39 3.82 -9.96 2.37
N LEU A 40 4.32 -11.15 2.03
CA LEU A 40 5.57 -11.65 2.61
C LEU A 40 6.76 -10.80 2.15
N ILE A 41 6.81 -10.52 0.85
CA ILE A 41 7.86 -9.66 0.30
C ILE A 41 7.71 -8.23 0.81
N ALA A 42 6.46 -7.77 0.98
CA ALA A 42 6.19 -6.43 1.52
C ALA A 42 6.75 -6.29 2.94
N LEU A 43 6.51 -7.27 3.82
CA LEU A 43 7.04 -7.23 5.19
C LEU A 43 8.55 -7.12 5.21
N LYS A 44 9.22 -7.89 4.35
CA LYS A 44 10.67 -7.83 4.24
C LYS A 44 11.14 -6.45 3.79
N LYS A 45 10.50 -5.90 2.77
CA LYS A 45 10.87 -4.59 2.24
C LYS A 45 10.55 -3.44 3.19
N ILE A 46 9.47 -3.54 3.95
CA ILE A 46 9.17 -2.55 4.99
C ILE A 46 10.33 -2.46 5.98
N SER A 47 10.83 -3.61 6.41
CA SER A 47 11.94 -3.68 7.34
C SER A 47 13.24 -3.14 6.74
N GLU A 48 13.50 -3.45 5.47
CA GLU A 48 14.76 -3.05 4.80
C GLU A 48 14.75 -1.59 4.34
N LEU A 49 13.63 -1.13 3.78
CA LEU A 49 13.55 0.18 3.13
C LEU A 49 12.97 1.27 4.01
N ASN A 50 12.29 0.89 5.08
CA ASN A 50 11.69 1.81 6.04
C ASN A 50 10.84 2.90 5.36
N PRO A 51 9.82 2.52 4.57
CA PRO A 51 9.01 3.50 3.86
C PRO A 51 8.17 4.36 4.80
N ASP A 52 7.75 5.52 4.32
CA ASP A 52 6.90 6.43 5.08
C ASP A 52 5.42 6.14 4.87
N VAL A 53 5.07 5.56 3.72
CA VAL A 53 3.68 5.27 3.36
C VAL A 53 3.63 4.06 2.42
N LEU A 54 2.54 3.29 2.52
CA LEU A 54 2.30 2.13 1.64
C LEU A 54 1.09 2.40 0.76
N THR A 55 1.15 1.92 -0.49
CA THR A 55 -0.08 1.67 -1.25
C THR A 55 -0.30 0.17 -1.22
N LEU A 56 -1.52 -0.26 -0.94
CA LEU A 56 -1.82 -1.66 -0.67
C LEU A 56 -3.04 -2.11 -1.47
N ASP A 57 -2.84 -3.13 -2.32
CA ASP A 57 -3.94 -3.75 -3.05
C ASP A 57 -4.79 -4.58 -2.09
N VAL A 58 -6.11 -4.50 -2.26
CA VAL A 58 -7.05 -5.26 -1.45
C VAL A 58 -6.93 -6.76 -1.73
N GLN A 59 -6.75 -7.13 -3.00
CA GLN A 59 -6.71 -8.54 -3.42
C GLN A 59 -5.30 -8.96 -3.78
N MET A 60 -4.73 -9.84 -2.95
CA MET A 60 -3.40 -10.39 -3.18
C MET A 60 -3.41 -11.89 -2.88
N PRO A 61 -2.55 -12.67 -3.57
CA PRO A 61 -2.39 -14.09 -3.24
C PRO A 61 -1.75 -14.25 -1.86
N LYS A 62 -1.97 -15.41 -1.24
CA LYS A 62 -1.41 -15.81 0.07
C LYS A 62 -2.02 -15.08 1.25
N MET A 63 -2.18 -13.77 1.18
CA MET A 63 -2.79 -12.98 2.24
C MET A 63 -3.46 -11.77 1.62
N ASP A 64 -4.77 -11.62 1.80
CA ASP A 64 -5.48 -10.47 1.24
C ASP A 64 -5.08 -9.16 1.93
N GLY A 65 -5.35 -8.05 1.24
CA GLY A 65 -4.92 -6.74 1.71
C GLY A 65 -5.51 -6.35 3.06
N LEU A 66 -6.75 -6.73 3.34
CA LEU A 66 -7.38 -6.39 4.63
C LEU A 66 -6.72 -7.13 5.79
N THR A 67 -6.40 -8.40 5.62
CA THR A 67 -5.70 -9.18 6.64
C THR A 67 -4.30 -8.62 6.88
N PHE A 68 -3.61 -8.28 5.82
CA PHE A 68 -2.29 -7.66 5.92
C PHE A 68 -2.35 -6.33 6.67
N LEU A 69 -3.32 -5.49 6.32
CA LEU A 69 -3.52 -4.19 6.96
C LEU A 69 -3.78 -4.35 8.46
N GLU A 70 -4.65 -5.29 8.82
CA GLU A 70 -4.96 -5.55 10.23
C GLU A 70 -3.71 -5.93 11.01
N ARG A 71 -2.92 -6.86 10.48
CA ARG A 71 -1.70 -7.32 11.14
C ARG A 71 -0.65 -6.23 11.23
N LEU A 72 -0.51 -5.45 10.15
CA LEU A 72 0.45 -4.35 10.12
C LEU A 72 0.13 -3.29 11.17
N MET A 73 -1.15 -2.91 11.29
CA MET A 73 -1.56 -1.87 12.23
C MET A 73 -1.39 -2.31 13.68
N LYS A 74 -1.39 -3.62 13.95
CA LYS A 74 -1.11 -4.15 15.29
C LYS A 74 0.36 -4.19 15.62
N SER A 75 1.22 -4.46 14.64
CA SER A 75 2.65 -4.68 14.86
C SER A 75 3.49 -3.44 14.56
N ARG A 76 3.19 -2.74 13.50
CA ARG A 76 3.93 -1.56 13.07
C ARG A 76 3.00 -0.59 12.36
N PRO A 77 2.21 0.19 13.11
CA PRO A 77 1.28 1.15 12.51
C PRO A 77 2.01 2.14 11.60
N MET A 78 1.45 2.37 10.41
CA MET A 78 1.99 3.34 9.47
C MET A 78 0.91 3.74 8.47
N PRO A 79 1.06 4.88 7.78
CA PRO A 79 0.07 5.32 6.81
C PRO A 79 -0.05 4.34 5.65
N VAL A 80 -1.28 3.94 5.33
CA VAL A 80 -1.59 3.03 4.23
C VAL A 80 -2.73 3.59 3.40
N VAL A 81 -2.53 3.64 2.09
CA VAL A 81 -3.58 4.00 1.13
C VAL A 81 -3.99 2.72 0.41
N MET A 82 -5.26 2.35 0.51
CA MET A 82 -5.77 1.16 -0.17
C MET A 82 -6.04 1.48 -1.63
N VAL A 83 -5.68 0.55 -2.51
CA VAL A 83 -5.90 0.66 -3.95
C VAL A 83 -6.63 -0.59 -4.41
N SER A 84 -7.77 -0.43 -5.09
CA SER A 84 -8.50 -1.58 -5.60
C SER A 84 -9.39 -1.18 -6.75
N SER A 85 -9.25 -1.88 -7.88
CA SER A 85 -10.14 -1.69 -9.03
C SER A 85 -11.54 -2.26 -8.79
N TYR A 86 -11.71 -3.05 -7.73
CA TYR A 86 -12.99 -3.68 -7.42
C TYR A 86 -13.70 -3.05 -6.23
N THR A 87 -13.04 -2.14 -5.52
CA THR A 87 -13.64 -1.48 -4.35
C THR A 87 -14.36 -0.22 -4.81
N GLN A 88 -15.67 -0.19 -4.61
CA GLN A 88 -16.46 0.99 -4.90
C GLN A 88 -16.57 1.84 -3.64
N GLU A 89 -16.69 3.14 -3.84
CA GLU A 89 -16.90 4.05 -2.73
C GLU A 89 -18.16 3.63 -1.95
N GLY A 90 -18.04 3.53 -0.63
CA GLY A 90 -19.12 3.10 0.23
C GLY A 90 -19.29 1.60 0.33
N SER A 91 -18.45 0.80 -0.35
CA SER A 91 -18.51 -0.67 -0.26
C SER A 91 -18.09 -1.13 1.13
N GLU A 92 -18.47 -2.36 1.49
CA GLU A 92 -18.04 -2.96 2.76
C GLU A 92 -16.53 -3.05 2.87
N THR A 93 -15.87 -3.36 1.76
CA THR A 93 -14.40 -3.45 1.72
C THR A 93 -13.78 -2.08 2.01
N ALA A 94 -14.31 -1.03 1.41
CA ALA A 94 -13.82 0.33 1.64
C ALA A 94 -14.00 0.73 3.10
N MET A 95 -15.20 0.50 3.65
CA MET A 95 -15.48 0.80 5.05
C MET A 95 -14.57 0.01 5.99
N ARG A 96 -14.39 -1.28 5.71
CA ARG A 96 -13.54 -2.14 6.53
C ARG A 96 -12.09 -1.68 6.52
N SER A 97 -11.59 -1.25 5.35
CA SER A 97 -10.23 -0.73 5.23
C SER A 97 -9.99 0.47 6.14
N LEU A 98 -10.95 1.40 6.16
CA LEU A 98 -10.85 2.58 7.02
C LEU A 98 -10.94 2.20 8.50
N GLU A 99 -11.80 1.26 8.87
CA GLU A 99 -11.91 0.77 10.24
C GLU A 99 -10.62 0.11 10.72
N LEU A 100 -9.91 -0.59 9.83
CA LEU A 100 -8.65 -1.25 10.16
C LEU A 100 -7.46 -0.30 10.20
N GLY A 101 -7.64 0.95 9.81
CA GLY A 101 -6.64 1.98 9.96
C GLY A 101 -6.05 2.54 8.68
N ALA A 102 -6.56 2.16 7.49
CA ALA A 102 -6.13 2.79 6.26
C ALA A 102 -6.51 4.29 6.30
N VAL A 103 -5.63 5.14 5.77
CA VAL A 103 -5.88 6.58 5.79
C VAL A 103 -6.76 7.01 4.64
N ASP A 104 -6.78 6.25 3.54
CA ASP A 104 -7.62 6.57 2.39
C ASP A 104 -7.76 5.36 1.48
N ILE A 105 -8.66 5.49 0.50
CA ILE A 105 -8.90 4.47 -0.52
C ILE A 105 -9.00 5.18 -1.87
N ILE A 106 -8.33 4.60 -2.84
CA ILE A 106 -8.36 5.12 -4.20
C ILE A 106 -9.17 4.18 -5.10
#